data_dc49bc29ebde79b257ba3ea426c98188
#
_entry.id   dc49bc29ebde79b257ba3ea426c98188
#
_cell.length_a   1.000
_cell.length_b   1.000
_cell.length_c   1.000
_cell.angle_alpha   90.00
_cell.angle_beta   90.00
_cell.angle_gamma   90.00
#
_symmetry.space_group_name_H-M   'P 1'
#
loop_
_entity.id
_entity.type
_entity.pdbx_description
1 polymer ?
#
loop_
_entity_poly.entity_id
_entity_poly.type
_entity_poly.pdbx_seq_one_letter_code
_entity_poly.pdbx_strand_id
1 'polypeptide(L)'
;LIPDYQHLIIDEAHNLEDQATSQLAFEISSDHLEEAIENLSRLTLELRMALRAEGPAPAVRSEGAKVAAEVEEKPPRLRELWARLWASGERYLQEQRRHNSDDQSPVLLTQDDRTTQIWEDLSLAWENLDVALLQTIQGVSRMHRFLDTTGLPGAGDQTSLVMEAGQMQDNLDQLRDRLGSILGPP
;
A
#
# COMPACT_ATOMS: atom_id res chain seq x y z
N LEU A 1 22.00 15.61 -3.28
CA LEU A 1 21.89 16.92 -3.93
C LEU A 1 22.93 16.97 -5.06
N ILE A 2 22.47 17.05 -6.31
CA ILE A 2 23.33 17.24 -7.47
C ILE A 2 23.54 18.75 -7.59
N PRO A 3 24.80 19.24 -7.66
CA PRO A 3 25.08 20.67 -7.83
C PRO A 3 24.62 21.14 -9.22
N ASP A 4 24.35 22.42 -9.36
CA ASP A 4 24.03 23.02 -10.65
C ASP A 4 25.18 22.82 -11.65
N TYR A 5 24.87 22.27 -12.81
CA TYR A 5 25.82 22.03 -13.89
C TYR A 5 25.28 22.55 -15.23
N GLN A 6 26.20 23.06 -16.07
CA GLN A 6 25.82 23.54 -17.40
C GLN A 6 25.92 22.45 -18.47
N HIS A 7 26.70 21.41 -18.20
CA HIS A 7 26.88 20.26 -19.10
C HIS A 7 26.91 18.98 -18.30
N LEU A 8 26.20 17.96 -18.78
CA LEU A 8 26.22 16.61 -18.26
C LEU A 8 26.81 15.68 -19.32
N ILE A 9 27.88 14.97 -18.99
CA ILE A 9 28.45 13.93 -19.83
C ILE A 9 28.14 12.60 -19.17
N ILE A 10 27.43 11.72 -19.89
CA ILE A 10 27.10 10.38 -19.44
C ILE A 10 27.98 9.39 -20.21
N ASP A 11 28.86 8.72 -19.49
CA ASP A 11 29.63 7.59 -20.02
C ASP A 11 28.75 6.34 -20.05
N GLU A 12 28.97 5.42 -20.98
CA GLU A 12 28.17 4.22 -21.16
C GLU A 12 26.65 4.49 -21.32
N ALA A 13 26.29 5.57 -22.01
CA ALA A 13 24.91 6.03 -22.16
C ALA A 13 23.96 4.99 -22.76
N HIS A 14 24.49 3.96 -23.43
CA HIS A 14 23.70 2.84 -23.96
C HIS A 14 23.07 1.97 -22.85
N ASN A 15 23.61 2.00 -21.63
CA ASN A 15 23.04 1.32 -20.47
C ASN A 15 22.05 2.20 -19.68
N LEU A 16 21.91 3.47 -20.05
CA LEU A 16 21.13 4.43 -19.27
C LEU A 16 19.64 4.04 -19.22
N GLU A 17 19.09 3.59 -20.34
CA GLU A 17 17.68 3.18 -20.44
C GLU A 17 17.40 1.96 -19.57
N ASP A 18 18.26 0.94 -19.64
CA ASP A 18 18.13 -0.28 -18.82
C ASP A 18 18.30 0.04 -17.33
N GLN A 19 19.27 0.89 -16.99
CA GLN A 19 19.49 1.32 -15.61
C GLN A 19 18.32 2.18 -15.10
N ALA A 20 17.83 3.12 -15.89
CA ALA A 20 16.67 3.93 -15.52
C ALA A 20 15.44 3.06 -15.36
N THR A 21 15.18 2.14 -16.28
CA THR A 21 14.06 1.20 -16.19
C THR A 21 14.15 0.35 -14.95
N SER A 22 15.31 -0.24 -14.66
CA SER A 22 15.49 -1.08 -13.46
C SER A 22 15.39 -0.31 -12.15
N GLN A 23 15.80 0.94 -12.11
CA GLN A 23 15.72 1.80 -10.92
C GLN A 23 14.31 2.36 -10.69
N LEU A 24 13.54 2.57 -11.76
CA LEU A 24 12.17 3.06 -11.71
C LEU A 24 11.15 1.92 -11.66
N ALA A 25 11.54 0.70 -12.04
CA ALA A 25 10.68 -0.48 -11.98
C ALA A 25 10.37 -0.83 -10.52
N PHE A 26 9.16 -1.22 -10.29
CA PHE A 26 8.76 -1.83 -9.04
C PHE A 26 7.90 -3.06 -9.33
N GLU A 27 8.02 -4.04 -8.46
CA GLU A 27 7.25 -5.26 -8.54
C GLU A 27 6.14 -5.23 -7.50
N ILE A 28 4.92 -5.58 -7.90
CA ILE A 28 3.80 -5.80 -7.01
C ILE A 28 3.34 -7.24 -7.19
N SER A 29 3.37 -8.01 -6.12
CA SER A 29 2.83 -9.36 -6.08
C SER A 29 1.51 -9.41 -5.31
N SER A 30 0.74 -10.49 -5.50
CA SER A 30 -0.48 -10.74 -4.73
C SER A 30 -0.24 -10.75 -3.22
N ASP A 31 0.95 -11.09 -2.80
CA ASP A 31 1.29 -11.32 -1.39
C ASP A 31 1.62 -10.03 -0.63
N HIS A 32 1.98 -8.94 -1.35
CA HIS A 32 2.33 -7.67 -0.72
C HIS A 32 1.24 -7.10 0.20
N LEU A 33 -0.02 -7.13 -0.24
CA LEU A 33 -1.10 -6.65 0.61
C LEU A 33 -1.44 -7.64 1.73
N GLU A 34 -1.31 -8.94 1.49
CA GLU A 34 -1.58 -9.95 2.53
C GLU A 34 -0.59 -9.82 3.69
N GLU A 35 0.69 -9.63 3.40
CA GLU A 35 1.71 -9.36 4.43
C GLU A 35 1.40 -8.07 5.21
N ALA A 36 0.99 -7.00 4.52
CA ALA A 36 0.57 -5.77 5.19
C ALA A 36 -0.65 -5.99 6.09
N ILE A 37 -1.64 -6.79 5.67
CA ILE A 37 -2.83 -7.14 6.44
C ILE A 37 -2.48 -7.98 7.68
N GLU A 38 -1.57 -8.94 7.55
CA GLU A 38 -1.11 -9.75 8.67
C GLU A 38 -0.40 -8.89 9.72
N ASN A 39 0.50 -8.02 9.29
CA ASN A 39 1.18 -7.07 10.16
C ASN A 39 0.21 -6.11 10.84
N LEU A 40 -0.80 -5.61 10.12
CA LEU A 40 -1.85 -4.76 10.66
C LEU A 40 -2.67 -5.47 11.76
N SER A 41 -3.00 -6.75 11.53
CA SER A 41 -3.74 -7.58 12.48
C SER A 41 -2.91 -7.84 13.74
N ARG A 42 -1.60 -8.10 13.59
CA ARG A 42 -0.66 -8.27 14.70
C ARG A 42 -0.55 -6.99 15.53
N LEU A 43 -0.33 -5.86 14.90
CA LEU A 43 -0.21 -4.56 15.56
C LEU A 43 -1.49 -4.21 16.37
N THR A 44 -2.66 -4.49 15.78
CA THR A 44 -3.94 -4.28 16.46
C THR A 44 -4.11 -5.18 17.68
N LEU A 45 -3.68 -6.45 17.58
CA LEU A 45 -3.70 -7.38 18.69
C LEU A 45 -2.78 -6.93 19.84
N GLU A 46 -1.57 -6.48 19.53
CA GLU A 46 -0.60 -5.99 20.51
C GLU A 46 -1.11 -4.74 21.23
N LEU A 47 -1.74 -3.79 20.49
CA LEU A 47 -2.43 -2.65 21.11
C LEU A 47 -3.51 -3.12 22.09
N ARG A 48 -4.35 -4.08 21.70
CA ARG A 48 -5.39 -4.62 22.57
C ARG A 48 -4.83 -5.28 23.83
N MET A 49 -3.71 -5.98 23.70
CA MET A 49 -3.03 -6.59 24.84
C MET A 49 -2.50 -5.52 25.79
N ALA A 50 -1.85 -4.48 25.27
CA ALA A 50 -1.36 -3.35 26.06
C ALA A 50 -2.49 -2.61 26.81
N LEU A 51 -3.66 -2.44 26.17
CA LEU A 51 -4.82 -1.81 26.79
C LEU A 51 -5.46 -2.66 27.94
N ARG A 52 -5.26 -3.98 27.91
CA ARG A 52 -5.74 -4.91 28.96
C ARG A 52 -4.79 -5.03 30.14
N ALA A 53 -3.55 -4.63 29.99
CA ALA A 53 -2.57 -4.64 31.06
C ALA A 53 -3.02 -3.74 32.23
N GLU A 54 -2.44 -3.98 33.42
CA GLU A 54 -2.65 -3.10 34.57
C GLU A 54 -1.95 -1.76 34.34
N GLY A 55 -2.67 -0.66 34.55
CA GLY A 55 -2.10 0.68 34.48
C GLY A 55 -2.87 1.71 33.65
N PRO A 56 -3.33 1.42 32.41
CA PRO A 56 -4.03 2.41 31.61
C PRO A 56 -5.34 2.89 32.26
N ALA A 57 -5.56 4.21 32.27
CA ALA A 57 -6.79 4.81 32.77
C ALA A 57 -8.02 4.35 31.94
N PRO A 58 -9.24 4.30 32.52
CA PRO A 58 -10.44 3.86 31.80
C PRO A 58 -10.71 4.64 30.51
N ALA A 59 -10.43 5.94 30.49
CA ALA A 59 -10.58 6.79 29.30
C ALA A 59 -9.61 6.36 28.18
N VAL A 60 -8.37 6.06 28.51
CA VAL A 60 -7.33 5.57 27.59
C VAL A 60 -7.74 4.21 27.01
N ARG A 61 -8.22 3.29 27.85
CA ARG A 61 -8.72 1.98 27.39
C ARG A 61 -9.88 2.13 26.41
N SER A 62 -10.84 3.02 26.72
CA SER A 62 -12.00 3.26 25.86
C SER A 62 -11.60 3.85 24.52
N GLU A 63 -10.72 4.83 24.50
CA GLU A 63 -10.25 5.46 23.26
C GLU A 63 -9.39 4.50 22.43
N GLY A 64 -8.43 3.83 23.05
CA GLY A 64 -7.59 2.84 22.38
C GLY A 64 -8.40 1.67 21.81
N ALA A 65 -9.47 1.23 22.50
CA ALA A 65 -10.36 0.19 22.00
C ALA A 65 -11.12 0.62 20.74
N LYS A 66 -11.53 1.89 20.63
CA LYS A 66 -12.18 2.44 19.42
C LYS A 66 -11.19 2.49 18.25
N VAL A 67 -9.99 2.99 18.50
CA VAL A 67 -8.93 3.05 17.50
C VAL A 67 -8.57 1.65 17.00
N ALA A 68 -8.41 0.67 17.90
CA ALA A 68 -8.14 -0.71 17.53
C ALA A 68 -9.30 -1.31 16.70
N ALA A 69 -10.55 -1.10 17.10
CA ALA A 69 -11.72 -1.63 16.40
C ALA A 69 -11.83 -1.05 14.98
N GLU A 70 -11.57 0.24 14.82
CA GLU A 70 -11.60 0.89 13.51
C GLU A 70 -10.61 0.27 12.51
N VAL A 71 -9.41 -0.06 12.96
CA VAL A 71 -8.38 -0.69 12.12
C VAL A 71 -8.71 -2.16 11.84
N GLU A 72 -9.24 -2.88 12.85
CA GLU A 72 -9.58 -4.30 12.77
C GLU A 72 -10.68 -4.62 11.75
N GLU A 73 -11.54 -3.66 11.43
CA GLU A 73 -12.61 -3.81 10.44
C GLU A 73 -12.13 -3.76 8.97
N LYS A 74 -10.90 -3.29 8.72
CA LYS A 74 -10.41 -3.04 7.35
C LYS A 74 -9.95 -4.28 6.59
N PRO A 75 -9.23 -5.25 7.19
CA PRO A 75 -8.64 -6.39 6.50
C PRO A 75 -9.57 -7.17 5.56
N PRO A 76 -10.79 -7.56 5.96
CA PRO A 76 -11.66 -8.34 5.07
C PRO A 76 -12.01 -7.58 3.78
N ARG A 77 -12.27 -6.28 3.90
CA ARG A 77 -12.61 -5.44 2.75
C ARG A 77 -11.41 -5.22 1.84
N LEU A 78 -10.21 -5.02 2.39
CA LEU A 78 -8.98 -4.91 1.62
C LEU A 78 -8.70 -6.18 0.82
N ARG A 79 -8.83 -7.38 1.43
CA ARG A 79 -8.66 -8.66 0.72
C ARG A 79 -9.62 -8.81 -0.44
N GLU A 80 -10.90 -8.52 -0.22
CA GLU A 80 -11.91 -8.59 -1.26
C GLU A 80 -11.57 -7.68 -2.46
N LEU A 81 -11.21 -6.43 -2.19
CA LEU A 81 -10.90 -5.44 -3.22
C LEU A 81 -9.59 -5.77 -3.94
N TRP A 82 -8.60 -6.26 -3.20
CA TRP A 82 -7.34 -6.73 -3.76
C TRP A 82 -7.53 -7.89 -4.73
N ALA A 83 -8.31 -8.90 -4.32
CA ALA A 83 -8.63 -10.02 -5.20
C ALA A 83 -9.39 -9.56 -6.47
N ARG A 84 -10.27 -8.58 -6.36
CA ARG A 84 -10.96 -7.99 -7.52
C ARG A 84 -10.00 -7.26 -8.45
N LEU A 85 -9.06 -6.48 -7.91
CA LEU A 85 -8.04 -5.79 -8.69
C LEU A 85 -7.18 -6.80 -9.48
N TRP A 86 -6.70 -7.87 -8.81
CA TRP A 86 -5.93 -8.93 -9.46
C TRP A 86 -6.72 -9.60 -10.59
N ALA A 87 -7.95 -10.02 -10.30
CA ALA A 87 -8.79 -10.65 -11.31
C ALA A 87 -9.07 -9.75 -12.52
N SER A 88 -9.20 -8.44 -12.32
CA SER A 88 -9.35 -7.47 -13.41
C SER A 88 -8.05 -7.26 -14.17
N GLY A 89 -6.91 -7.20 -13.48
CA GLY A 89 -5.58 -7.11 -14.06
C GLY A 89 -5.24 -8.35 -14.92
N GLU A 90 -5.50 -9.54 -14.42
CA GLU A 90 -5.29 -10.78 -15.19
C GLU A 90 -6.14 -10.80 -16.45
N ARG A 91 -7.41 -10.40 -16.39
CA ARG A 91 -8.27 -10.30 -17.58
C ARG A 91 -7.73 -9.30 -18.60
N TYR A 92 -7.27 -8.14 -18.13
CA TYR A 92 -6.64 -7.13 -18.99
C TYR A 92 -5.39 -7.70 -19.67
N LEU A 93 -4.48 -8.33 -18.95
CA LEU A 93 -3.27 -8.93 -19.49
C LEU A 93 -3.56 -10.06 -20.48
N GLN A 94 -4.56 -10.92 -20.20
CA GLN A 94 -4.98 -11.97 -21.12
C GLN A 94 -5.51 -11.41 -22.44
N GLU A 95 -6.27 -10.34 -22.41
CA GLU A 95 -6.80 -9.72 -23.64
C GLU A 95 -5.69 -9.06 -24.45
N GLN A 96 -4.76 -8.37 -23.82
CA GLN A 96 -3.59 -7.78 -24.47
C GLN A 96 -2.71 -8.84 -25.13
N ARG A 97 -2.48 -9.98 -24.47
CA ARG A 97 -1.72 -11.10 -25.04
C ARG A 97 -2.39 -11.75 -26.23
N ARG A 98 -3.73 -11.78 -26.29
CA ARG A 98 -4.47 -12.28 -27.49
C ARG A 98 -4.23 -11.42 -28.71
N HIS A 99 -3.96 -10.14 -28.54
CA HIS A 99 -3.71 -9.21 -29.64
C HIS A 99 -2.21 -9.16 -30.02
N ASN A 100 -1.30 -9.55 -29.12
CA ASN A 100 0.12 -9.59 -29.35
C ASN A 100 0.58 -11.02 -29.59
N SER A 101 1.24 -11.27 -30.74
CA SER A 101 1.68 -12.62 -31.16
C SER A 101 2.80 -13.22 -30.34
N ASP A 102 3.38 -12.48 -29.39
CA ASP A 102 4.50 -12.90 -28.55
C ASP A 102 4.08 -12.94 -27.08
N ASP A 103 3.98 -14.15 -26.55
CA ASP A 103 3.46 -14.44 -25.20
C ASP A 103 4.41 -13.98 -24.06
N GLN A 104 5.66 -13.59 -24.37
CA GLN A 104 6.67 -13.19 -23.40
C GLN A 104 7.02 -11.69 -23.44
N SER A 105 6.46 -10.94 -24.38
CA SER A 105 6.75 -9.52 -24.48
C SER A 105 6.07 -8.72 -23.36
N PRO A 106 6.72 -7.71 -22.82
CA PRO A 106 6.11 -6.78 -21.88
C PRO A 106 4.88 -6.12 -22.53
N VAL A 107 3.80 -6.01 -21.78
CA VAL A 107 2.61 -5.27 -22.24
C VAL A 107 2.90 -3.78 -22.05
N LEU A 108 2.97 -3.05 -23.16
CA LEU A 108 3.09 -1.61 -23.15
C LEU A 108 1.69 -1.00 -23.00
N LEU A 109 1.48 -0.27 -21.91
CA LEU A 109 0.24 0.46 -21.68
C LEU A 109 0.22 1.73 -22.52
N THR A 110 -0.71 1.80 -23.47
CA THR A 110 -0.91 2.96 -24.33
C THR A 110 -2.12 3.79 -23.91
N GLN A 111 -2.26 4.98 -24.48
CA GLN A 111 -3.42 5.83 -24.23
C GLN A 111 -4.71 5.23 -24.80
N ASP A 112 -4.62 4.49 -25.90
CA ASP A 112 -5.77 3.81 -26.51
C ASP A 112 -6.28 2.67 -25.63
N ASP A 113 -5.39 1.95 -24.95
CA ASP A 113 -5.77 0.89 -24.01
C ASP A 113 -6.66 1.41 -22.89
N ARG A 114 -6.41 2.64 -22.44
CA ARG A 114 -7.17 3.31 -21.37
C ARG A 114 -8.61 3.67 -21.77
N THR A 115 -8.96 3.55 -23.04
CA THR A 115 -10.34 3.80 -23.53
C THR A 115 -11.17 2.52 -23.68
N THR A 116 -10.60 1.36 -23.34
CA THR A 116 -11.28 0.07 -23.45
C THR A 116 -12.14 -0.24 -22.23
N GLN A 117 -13.22 -0.99 -22.44
CA GLN A 117 -14.10 -1.44 -21.35
C GLN A 117 -13.34 -2.26 -20.28
N ILE A 118 -12.37 -3.06 -20.70
CA ILE A 118 -11.57 -3.88 -19.78
C ILE A 118 -10.69 -2.99 -18.91
N TRP A 119 -10.17 -1.89 -19.47
CA TRP A 119 -9.44 -0.90 -18.70
C TRP A 119 -10.36 -0.16 -17.71
N GLU A 120 -11.58 0.20 -18.12
CA GLU A 120 -12.57 0.81 -17.23
C GLU A 120 -12.87 -0.09 -16.02
N ASP A 121 -13.04 -1.40 -16.24
CA ASP A 121 -13.24 -2.38 -15.16
C ASP A 121 -12.03 -2.44 -14.20
N LEU A 122 -10.81 -2.38 -14.74
CA LEU A 122 -9.58 -2.36 -13.95
C LEU A 122 -9.44 -1.05 -13.15
N SER A 123 -9.70 0.08 -13.79
CA SER A 123 -9.68 1.40 -13.14
C SER A 123 -10.71 1.49 -12.02
N LEU A 124 -11.92 0.99 -12.21
CA LEU A 124 -12.95 0.95 -11.18
C LEU A 124 -12.55 0.05 -10.01
N ALA A 125 -11.91 -1.08 -10.28
CA ALA A 125 -11.41 -1.96 -9.24
C ALA A 125 -10.30 -1.25 -8.42
N TRP A 126 -9.43 -0.50 -9.09
CA TRP A 126 -8.41 0.33 -8.43
C TRP A 126 -9.03 1.45 -7.59
N GLU A 127 -9.95 2.24 -8.13
CA GLU A 127 -10.60 3.33 -7.39
C GLU A 127 -11.24 2.86 -6.09
N ASN A 128 -11.90 1.70 -6.12
CA ASN A 128 -12.49 1.10 -4.92
C ASN A 128 -11.42 0.68 -3.90
N LEU A 129 -10.31 0.12 -4.35
CA LEU A 129 -9.19 -0.25 -3.49
C LEU A 129 -8.47 0.99 -2.95
N ASP A 130 -8.26 2.02 -3.75
CA ASP A 130 -7.63 3.28 -3.37
C ASP A 130 -8.36 3.94 -2.20
N VAL A 131 -9.69 4.01 -2.27
CA VAL A 131 -10.52 4.54 -1.18
C VAL A 131 -10.36 3.70 0.10
N ALA A 132 -10.34 2.37 -0.03
CA ALA A 132 -10.19 1.48 1.13
C ALA A 132 -8.78 1.57 1.74
N LEU A 133 -7.73 1.66 0.91
CA LEU A 133 -6.35 1.90 1.36
C LEU A 133 -6.25 3.23 2.11
N LEU A 134 -6.78 4.31 1.54
CA LEU A 134 -6.77 5.64 2.18
C LEU A 134 -7.47 5.61 3.54
N GLN A 135 -8.63 4.95 3.65
CA GLN A 135 -9.33 4.80 4.93
C GLN A 135 -8.53 3.98 5.95
N THR A 136 -7.80 2.97 5.49
CA THR A 136 -6.93 2.16 6.33
C THR A 136 -5.72 2.96 6.81
N ILE A 137 -5.05 3.68 5.93
CA ILE A 137 -3.94 4.60 6.24
C ILE A 137 -4.38 5.63 7.29
N GLN A 138 -5.56 6.22 7.14
CA GLN A 138 -6.11 7.15 8.14
C GLN A 138 -6.37 6.48 9.49
N GLY A 139 -6.84 5.23 9.51
CA GLY A 139 -7.01 4.44 10.73
C GLY A 139 -5.68 4.16 11.43
N VAL A 140 -4.66 3.73 10.66
CA VAL A 140 -3.30 3.48 11.16
C VAL A 140 -2.65 4.77 11.66
N SER A 141 -2.84 5.89 10.97
CA SER A 141 -2.34 7.21 11.41
C SER A 141 -2.97 7.64 12.74
N ARG A 142 -4.27 7.36 12.96
CA ARG A 142 -4.90 7.59 14.26
C ARG A 142 -4.34 6.68 15.34
N MET A 143 -4.08 5.41 15.02
CA MET A 143 -3.46 4.45 15.93
C MET A 143 -2.03 4.90 16.30
N HIS A 144 -1.22 5.26 15.33
CA HIS A 144 0.12 5.79 15.54
C HIS A 144 0.12 7.00 16.47
N ARG A 145 -0.73 7.99 16.19
CA ARG A 145 -0.88 9.19 17.03
C ARG A 145 -1.36 8.87 18.44
N PHE A 146 -2.30 7.94 18.58
CA PHE A 146 -2.76 7.48 19.90
C PHE A 146 -1.60 6.85 20.70
N LEU A 147 -0.82 5.97 20.06
CA LEU A 147 0.34 5.33 20.69
C LEU A 147 1.44 6.33 21.07
N ASP A 148 1.71 7.31 20.21
CA ASP A 148 2.74 8.33 20.42
C ASP A 148 2.37 9.31 21.55
N THR A 149 1.10 9.69 21.66
CA THR A 149 0.64 10.67 22.65
C THR A 149 0.24 10.07 23.99
N THR A 150 -0.04 8.76 24.04
CA THR A 150 -0.56 8.10 25.23
C THR A 150 0.49 7.17 25.81
N GLY A 151 0.98 7.49 27.04
CA GLY A 151 1.81 6.53 27.77
C GLY A 151 0.98 5.30 28.13
N LEU A 152 1.33 4.13 27.60
CA LEU A 152 0.70 2.84 27.93
C LEU A 152 1.59 2.09 28.93
N PRO A 153 1.38 2.25 30.24
CA PRO A 153 2.13 1.49 31.23
C PRO A 153 1.80 0.00 31.04
N GLY A 154 2.83 -0.84 30.88
CA GLY A 154 2.67 -2.28 30.66
C GLY A 154 2.65 -2.73 29.18
N ALA A 155 2.67 -1.83 28.21
CA ALA A 155 3.09 -2.17 26.85
C ALA A 155 4.61 -2.40 26.91
N GLY A 156 5.09 -3.60 26.69
CA GLY A 156 6.49 -3.99 26.85
C GLY A 156 7.46 -3.00 26.20
N ASP A 157 7.39 -2.78 24.91
CA ASP A 157 8.12 -1.74 24.20
C ASP A 157 7.14 -0.86 23.39
N GLN A 158 6.60 0.18 24.04
CA GLN A 158 5.72 1.15 23.39
C GLN A 158 6.41 1.82 22.20
N THR A 159 7.72 2.05 22.28
CA THR A 159 8.50 2.65 21.21
C THR A 159 8.46 1.78 19.96
N SER A 160 8.54 0.46 20.13
CA SER A 160 8.39 -0.50 19.02
C SER A 160 7.01 -0.40 18.36
N LEU A 161 5.93 -0.35 19.15
CA LEU A 161 4.57 -0.21 18.61
C LEU A 161 4.37 1.10 17.83
N VAL A 162 4.92 2.21 18.33
CA VAL A 162 4.87 3.50 17.62
C VAL A 162 5.62 3.41 16.29
N MET A 163 6.84 2.85 16.30
CA MET A 163 7.64 2.69 15.10
C MET A 163 6.96 1.76 14.08
N GLU A 164 6.40 0.64 14.53
CA GLU A 164 5.70 -0.31 13.67
C GLU A 164 4.44 0.31 13.04
N ALA A 165 3.68 1.09 13.81
CA ALA A 165 2.52 1.80 13.28
C ALA A 165 2.91 2.86 12.22
N GLY A 166 4.01 3.59 12.45
CA GLY A 166 4.56 4.54 11.47
C GLY A 166 5.02 3.82 10.20
N GLN A 167 5.78 2.74 10.33
CA GLN A 167 6.25 1.97 9.20
C GLN A 167 5.10 1.31 8.41
N MET A 168 4.06 0.85 9.08
CA MET A 168 2.85 0.33 8.44
C MET A 168 2.16 1.41 7.60
N GLN A 169 2.04 2.62 8.13
CA GLN A 169 1.48 3.76 7.39
C GLN A 169 2.29 4.01 6.12
N ASP A 170 3.62 4.14 6.23
CA ASP A 170 4.53 4.40 5.10
C ASP A 170 4.45 3.28 4.04
N ASN A 171 4.39 2.02 4.45
CA ASN A 171 4.27 0.87 3.55
C ASN A 171 2.96 0.90 2.75
N LEU A 172 1.84 1.21 3.41
CA LEU A 172 0.53 1.31 2.75
C LEU A 172 0.46 2.52 1.81
N ASP A 173 1.02 3.67 2.21
CA ASP A 173 1.12 4.87 1.36
C ASP A 173 1.97 4.56 0.12
N GLN A 174 3.13 3.92 0.27
CA GLN A 174 3.98 3.53 -0.87
C GLN A 174 3.27 2.55 -1.82
N LEU A 175 2.57 1.54 -1.28
CA LEU A 175 1.79 0.61 -2.11
C LEU A 175 0.71 1.35 -2.90
N ARG A 176 -0.02 2.25 -2.25
CA ARG A 176 -1.06 3.08 -2.86
C ARG A 176 -0.49 3.97 -3.96
N ASP A 177 0.61 4.67 -3.71
CA ASP A 177 1.25 5.57 -4.67
C ASP A 177 1.77 4.82 -5.90
N ARG A 178 2.39 3.65 -5.71
CA ARG A 178 2.88 2.79 -6.80
C ARG A 178 1.75 2.30 -7.69
N LEU A 179 0.67 1.80 -7.10
CA LEU A 179 -0.52 1.39 -7.87
C LEU A 179 -1.17 2.59 -8.58
N GLY A 180 -1.29 3.71 -7.89
CA GLY A 180 -1.85 4.94 -8.42
C GLY A 180 -1.07 5.50 -9.61
N SER A 181 0.27 5.32 -9.62
CA SER A 181 1.11 5.77 -10.74
C SER A 181 0.84 5.01 -12.05
N ILE A 182 0.34 3.76 -11.96
CA ILE A 182 0.01 2.95 -13.13
C ILE A 182 -1.48 3.06 -13.49
N LEU A 183 -2.33 2.88 -12.48
CA LEU A 183 -3.77 2.67 -12.66
C LEU A 183 -4.59 3.94 -12.49
N GLY A 184 -3.98 4.98 -11.93
CA GLY A 184 -4.61 6.28 -11.76
C GLY A 184 -4.84 7.02 -13.07
N PRO A 185 -5.62 8.11 -13.04
CA PRO A 185 -5.78 8.98 -14.19
C PRO A 185 -4.42 9.58 -14.59
N PRO A 186 -4.20 9.82 -15.90
CA PRO A 186 -2.98 10.41 -16.42
C PRO A 186 -2.78 11.85 -15.94
#